data_90ce750ebe7ea70a930411e1cf583906
#
_entry.id   90ce750ebe7ea70a930411e1cf583906
#
_cell.length_a   1.000
_cell.length_b   1.000
_cell.length_c   1.000
_cell.angle_alpha   90.00
_cell.angle_beta   90.00
_cell.angle_gamma   90.00
#
_symmetry.space_group_name_H-M   'P 1'
#
loop_
_entity.id
_entity.type
_entity.pdbx_description
1 polymer ?
#
loop_
_entity_poly.entity_id
_entity_poly.type
_entity_poly.pdbx_seq_one_letter_code
_entity_poly.pdbx_strand_id
1 'polypeptide(L)'
;MAVERTFSIIKPDATRRNLTGKINARFEEKGLRIVAQRRIWMSRQQAEQFYGVHKARPFFNDLCSFMTSGPVVVQVLEGENAIAKNREIMGATNPANADAGTIRKDFAESIEANSVHGSDSPENAAIEIAYFFAGFEIVG
;
A
#
# COMPACT_ATOMS: atom_id res chain seq x y z
N MET A 1 -22.54 4.80 9.20
CA MET A 1 -21.41 4.09 8.62
C MET A 1 -20.62 5.03 7.77
N ALA A 2 -19.38 5.21 8.16
CA ALA A 2 -18.56 6.22 7.53
C ALA A 2 -17.84 5.66 6.33
N VAL A 3 -17.96 6.35 5.21
CA VAL A 3 -17.08 6.12 4.05
C VAL A 3 -15.73 6.73 4.40
N GLU A 4 -14.70 5.95 4.20
CA GLU A 4 -13.33 6.27 4.58
C GLU A 4 -12.41 6.08 3.38
N ARG A 5 -11.30 6.80 3.37
CA ARG A 5 -10.23 6.61 2.39
C ARG A 5 -8.98 6.10 3.08
N THR A 6 -8.27 5.21 2.41
CA THR A 6 -6.97 4.73 2.87
C THR A 6 -5.97 4.78 1.74
N PHE A 7 -4.69 4.92 2.08
CA PHE A 7 -3.62 4.93 1.10
C PHE A 7 -3.05 3.54 0.96
N SER A 8 -2.77 3.14 -0.27
CA SER A 8 -2.22 1.83 -0.58
C SER A 8 -1.04 1.97 -1.53
N ILE A 9 -0.03 1.12 -1.34
CA ILE A 9 1.05 0.98 -2.31
C ILE A 9 1.15 -0.50 -2.69
N ILE A 10 1.23 -0.77 -3.99
CA ILE A 10 1.65 -2.08 -4.48
C ILE A 10 3.16 -1.98 -4.68
N LYS A 11 3.91 -2.81 -3.97
CA LYS A 11 5.36 -2.70 -3.83
C LYS A 11 6.11 -3.32 -5.01
N PRO A 12 7.42 -3.03 -5.14
CA PRO A 12 8.19 -3.50 -6.30
C PRO A 12 8.22 -5.01 -6.50
N ASP A 13 8.15 -5.79 -5.42
CA ASP A 13 8.10 -7.25 -5.55
C ASP A 13 6.87 -7.73 -6.31
N ALA A 14 5.74 -7.04 -6.14
CA ALA A 14 4.50 -7.39 -6.84
C ALA A 14 4.43 -6.81 -8.25
N THR A 15 4.88 -5.56 -8.45
CA THR A 15 4.89 -4.98 -9.80
C THR A 15 5.83 -5.74 -10.73
N ARG A 16 7.00 -6.15 -10.21
CA ARG A 16 7.98 -6.92 -10.95
C ARG A 16 7.40 -8.25 -11.47
N ARG A 17 6.51 -8.87 -10.69
CA ARG A 17 5.88 -10.13 -11.04
C ARG A 17 4.54 -9.97 -11.77
N ASN A 18 4.20 -8.74 -12.14
CA ASN A 18 2.97 -8.43 -12.89
C ASN A 18 1.70 -8.82 -12.13
N LEU A 19 1.65 -8.48 -10.84
CA LEU A 19 0.54 -8.86 -9.95
C LEU A 19 -0.42 -7.71 -9.64
N THR A 20 -0.24 -6.53 -10.24
CA THR A 20 -1.05 -5.35 -9.89
C THR A 20 -2.54 -5.59 -10.09
N GLY A 21 -2.92 -6.21 -11.20
CA GLY A 21 -4.32 -6.50 -11.49
C GLY A 21 -4.94 -7.50 -10.52
N LYS A 22 -4.20 -8.55 -10.18
CA LYS A 22 -4.67 -9.57 -9.24
C LYS A 22 -4.84 -8.99 -7.83
N ILE A 23 -3.95 -8.11 -7.42
CA ILE A 23 -4.03 -7.45 -6.12
C ILE A 23 -5.22 -6.48 -6.09
N ASN A 24 -5.37 -5.66 -7.12
CA ASN A 24 -6.49 -4.71 -7.20
C ASN A 24 -7.84 -5.42 -7.24
N ALA A 25 -7.92 -6.57 -7.89
CA ALA A 25 -9.14 -7.36 -7.90
C ALA A 25 -9.57 -7.77 -6.47
N ARG A 26 -8.62 -8.05 -5.58
CA ARG A 26 -8.91 -8.37 -4.19
C ARG A 26 -9.60 -7.21 -3.46
N PHE A 27 -9.15 -5.99 -3.71
CA PHE A 27 -9.77 -4.79 -3.14
C PHE A 27 -11.20 -4.62 -3.65
N GLU A 28 -11.38 -4.71 -4.95
CA GLU A 28 -12.68 -4.48 -5.58
C GLU A 28 -13.69 -5.56 -5.20
N GLU A 29 -13.28 -6.81 -5.13
CA GLU A 29 -14.13 -7.92 -4.71
C GLU A 29 -14.68 -7.74 -3.29
N LYS A 30 -13.94 -7.06 -2.43
CA LYS A 30 -14.33 -6.79 -1.05
C LYS A 30 -15.03 -5.46 -0.86
N GLY A 31 -15.35 -4.77 -1.96
CA GLY A 31 -16.13 -3.54 -1.92
C GLY A 31 -15.34 -2.26 -1.74
N LEU A 32 -14.02 -2.30 -1.91
CA LEU A 32 -13.22 -1.08 -1.94
C LEU A 32 -13.10 -0.56 -3.37
N ARG A 33 -13.27 0.75 -3.53
CA ARG A 33 -13.12 1.40 -4.84
C ARG A 33 -11.76 2.05 -4.94
N ILE A 34 -11.15 1.95 -6.10
CA ILE A 34 -9.91 2.67 -6.40
C ILE A 34 -10.31 4.03 -6.96
N VAL A 35 -10.07 5.09 -6.20
CA VAL A 35 -10.51 6.45 -6.56
C VAL A 35 -9.35 7.36 -6.98
N ALA A 36 -8.13 6.89 -6.87
CA ALA A 36 -6.94 7.51 -7.45
C ALA A 36 -5.87 6.44 -7.58
N GLN A 37 -5.06 6.52 -8.65
CA GLN A 37 -4.03 5.50 -8.90
C GLN A 37 -2.97 6.08 -9.82
N ARG A 38 -1.71 5.78 -9.51
CA ARG A 38 -0.59 6.20 -10.32
C ARG A 38 0.54 5.20 -10.22
N ARG A 39 1.13 4.84 -11.35
CA ARG A 39 2.33 4.00 -11.38
C ARG A 39 3.55 4.91 -11.46
N ILE A 40 4.43 4.80 -10.48
CA ILE A 40 5.62 5.66 -10.38
C ILE A 40 6.84 4.84 -10.00
N TRP A 41 8.00 5.43 -10.21
CA TRP A 41 9.25 4.92 -9.66
C TRP A 41 9.72 5.95 -8.65
N MET A 42 9.64 5.63 -7.36
CA MET A 42 10.03 6.58 -6.32
C MET A 42 11.50 6.93 -6.40
N SER A 43 11.82 8.21 -6.21
CA SER A 43 13.19 8.64 -5.94
C SER A 43 13.55 8.24 -4.51
N ARG A 44 14.87 8.19 -4.24
CA ARG A 44 15.35 7.93 -2.88
C ARG A 44 14.79 8.96 -1.90
N GLN A 45 14.78 10.24 -2.30
CA GLN A 45 14.25 11.31 -1.47
C GLN A 45 12.78 11.12 -1.14
N GLN A 46 11.97 10.72 -2.11
CA GLN A 46 10.55 10.43 -1.88
C GLN A 46 10.37 9.31 -0.87
N ALA A 47 11.12 8.24 -1.01
CA ALA A 47 11.04 7.11 -0.08
C ALA A 47 11.46 7.52 1.32
N GLU A 48 12.53 8.27 1.45
CA GLU A 48 13.02 8.73 2.76
C GLU A 48 12.02 9.67 3.44
N GLN A 49 11.36 10.52 2.69
CA GLN A 49 10.34 11.42 3.24
C GLN A 49 9.08 10.63 3.64
N PHE A 50 8.64 9.73 2.78
CA PHE A 50 7.44 8.94 3.05
C PHE A 50 7.60 8.08 4.31
N TYR A 51 8.75 7.44 4.46
CA TYR A 51 9.07 6.58 5.60
C TYR A 51 9.81 7.30 6.72
N GLY A 52 9.77 8.62 6.76
CA GLY A 52 10.52 9.45 7.70
C GLY A 52 10.29 9.14 9.16
N VAL A 53 9.09 8.63 9.53
CA VAL A 53 8.78 8.20 10.89
C VAL A 53 9.65 7.02 11.34
N HIS A 54 10.24 6.30 10.38
CA HIS A 54 11.11 5.15 10.65
C HIS A 54 12.61 5.48 10.52
N LYS A 55 12.96 6.76 10.36
CA LYS A 55 14.33 7.19 10.03
C LYS A 55 15.38 6.65 11.02
N ALA A 56 15.03 6.52 12.28
CA ALA A 56 15.93 6.02 13.31
C ALA A 56 15.95 4.49 13.43
N ARG A 57 15.11 3.78 12.65
CA ARG A 57 15.03 2.32 12.72
C ARG A 57 16.14 1.67 11.91
N PRO A 58 16.66 0.50 12.36
CA PRO A 58 17.72 -0.21 11.62
C PRO A 58 17.32 -0.60 10.19
N PHE A 59 16.03 -0.86 9.95
CA PHE A 59 15.54 -1.30 8.64
C PHE A 59 15.30 -0.15 7.66
N PHE A 60 15.45 1.11 8.07
CA PHE A 60 15.07 2.27 7.25
C PHE A 60 15.79 2.29 5.90
N ASN A 61 17.10 2.11 5.88
CA ASN A 61 17.88 2.13 4.63
C ASN A 61 17.47 0.99 3.69
N ASP A 62 17.28 -0.20 4.22
CA ASP A 62 16.87 -1.36 3.42
C ASP A 62 15.46 -1.16 2.87
N LEU A 63 14.55 -0.62 3.67
CA LEU A 63 13.19 -0.30 3.22
C LEU A 63 13.21 0.70 2.06
N CYS A 64 13.96 1.79 2.20
CA CYS A 64 14.05 2.79 1.13
C CYS A 64 14.71 2.23 -0.12
N SER A 65 15.74 1.39 0.03
CA SER A 65 16.38 0.74 -1.10
C SER A 65 15.42 -0.21 -1.81
N PHE A 66 14.63 -0.97 -1.06
CA PHE A 66 13.62 -1.86 -1.63
C PHE A 66 12.55 -1.06 -2.38
N MET A 67 12.00 -0.03 -1.77
CA MET A 67 10.91 0.75 -2.36
C MET A 67 11.33 1.57 -3.60
N THR A 68 12.63 1.77 -3.79
CA THR A 68 13.17 2.45 -4.97
C THR A 68 13.78 1.49 -5.98
N SER A 69 13.65 0.18 -5.77
CA SER A 69 14.24 -0.84 -6.64
C SER A 69 13.46 -1.09 -7.93
N GLY A 70 12.26 -0.55 -8.04
CA GLY A 70 11.40 -0.72 -9.21
C GLY A 70 10.13 0.11 -9.08
N PRO A 71 9.26 0.06 -10.09
CA PRO A 71 7.99 0.76 -10.05
C PRO A 71 7.10 0.29 -8.91
N VAL A 72 6.31 1.24 -8.39
CA VAL A 72 5.25 0.97 -7.42
C VAL A 72 3.94 1.55 -7.95
N VAL A 73 2.82 1.06 -7.44
CA VAL A 73 1.52 1.67 -7.69
C VAL A 73 1.07 2.32 -6.39
N VAL A 74 0.92 3.64 -6.42
CA VAL A 74 0.32 4.39 -5.31
C VAL A 74 -1.15 4.62 -5.61
N GLN A 75 -2.01 4.45 -4.62
CA GLN A 75 -3.45 4.53 -4.87
C GLN A 75 -4.22 4.87 -3.62
N VAL A 76 -5.43 5.38 -3.84
CA VAL A 76 -6.38 5.68 -2.77
C VAL A 76 -7.56 4.72 -2.93
N LEU A 77 -7.86 4.00 -1.85
CA LEU A 77 -9.00 3.09 -1.78
C LEU A 77 -10.07 3.73 -0.91
N GLU A 78 -11.33 3.59 -1.34
CA GLU A 78 -12.47 4.19 -0.64
C GLU A 78 -13.54 3.15 -0.38
N GLY A 79 -14.14 3.20 0.79
CA GLY A 79 -15.25 2.34 1.17
C GLY A 79 -15.56 2.46 2.65
N GLU A 80 -16.55 1.70 3.12
CA GLU A 80 -16.86 1.63 4.54
C GLU A 80 -15.71 1.01 5.30
N ASN A 81 -15.25 1.66 6.36
CA ASN A 81 -14.15 1.19 7.19
C ASN A 81 -12.93 0.80 6.35
N ALA A 82 -12.58 1.63 5.37
CA ALA A 82 -11.58 1.27 4.36
C ALA A 82 -10.22 0.91 4.98
N ILE A 83 -9.82 1.58 6.04
CA ILE A 83 -8.52 1.30 6.69
C ILE A 83 -8.50 -0.11 7.25
N ALA A 84 -9.48 -0.47 8.08
CA ALA A 84 -9.56 -1.81 8.68
C ALA A 84 -9.79 -2.88 7.61
N LYS A 85 -10.68 -2.60 6.66
CA LYS A 85 -10.98 -3.54 5.58
C LYS A 85 -9.76 -3.82 4.72
N ASN A 86 -9.01 -2.78 4.36
CA ASN A 86 -7.77 -2.95 3.59
C ASN A 86 -6.76 -3.80 4.35
N ARG A 87 -6.60 -3.58 5.66
CA ARG A 87 -5.67 -4.38 6.45
C ARG A 87 -6.08 -5.85 6.53
N GLU A 88 -7.37 -6.14 6.59
CA GLU A 88 -7.87 -7.53 6.52
C GLU A 88 -7.55 -8.16 5.17
N ILE A 89 -7.75 -7.42 4.09
CA ILE A 89 -7.48 -7.91 2.72
C ILE A 89 -5.98 -8.16 2.52
N MET A 90 -5.14 -7.27 3.05
CA MET A 90 -3.69 -7.41 2.95
C MET A 90 -3.16 -8.60 3.74
N GLY A 91 -3.71 -8.82 4.93
CA GLY A 91 -3.22 -9.85 5.83
C GLY A 91 -2.08 -9.39 6.73
N ALA A 92 -1.60 -10.29 7.58
CA ALA A 92 -0.54 -9.99 8.52
C ALA A 92 0.74 -9.55 7.83
N THR A 93 1.48 -8.66 8.46
CA THR A 93 2.73 -8.10 7.91
C THR A 93 3.72 -9.19 7.52
N ASN A 94 3.87 -10.21 8.37
CA ASN A 94 4.65 -11.40 8.02
C ASN A 94 3.74 -12.38 7.28
N PRO A 95 4.02 -12.68 6.01
CA PRO A 95 3.18 -13.60 5.23
C PRO A 95 3.06 -15.00 5.84
N ALA A 96 4.03 -15.43 6.63
CA ALA A 96 3.96 -16.72 7.32
C ALA A 96 2.81 -16.76 8.32
N ASN A 97 2.41 -15.61 8.87
CA ASN A 97 1.34 -15.48 9.85
C ASN A 97 0.02 -15.01 9.24
N ALA A 98 -0.02 -14.79 7.93
CA ALA A 98 -1.21 -14.29 7.25
C ALA A 98 -2.17 -15.44 6.94
N ASP A 99 -3.46 -15.15 6.98
CA ASP A 99 -4.50 -16.12 6.67
C ASP A 99 -4.59 -16.39 5.17
N ALA A 100 -5.03 -17.59 4.82
CA ALA A 100 -5.27 -17.96 3.42
C ALA A 100 -6.25 -16.99 2.78
N GLY A 101 -6.01 -16.62 1.52
CA GLY A 101 -6.85 -15.69 0.77
C GLY A 101 -6.48 -14.24 0.93
N THR A 102 -5.58 -13.90 1.87
CA THR A 102 -5.05 -12.55 1.96
C THR A 102 -3.98 -12.31 0.90
N ILE A 103 -3.76 -11.05 0.56
CA ILE A 103 -2.76 -10.68 -0.46
C ILE A 103 -1.38 -11.16 -0.05
N ARG A 104 -0.99 -10.92 1.19
CA ARG A 104 0.35 -11.28 1.66
C ARG A 104 0.56 -12.78 1.73
N LYS A 105 -0.46 -13.54 2.12
CA LYS A 105 -0.35 -14.99 2.14
C LYS A 105 -0.16 -15.56 0.75
N ASP A 106 -0.92 -15.02 -0.22
CA ASP A 106 -0.93 -15.57 -1.57
C ASP A 106 0.20 -15.06 -2.45
N PHE A 107 0.68 -13.84 -2.22
CA PHE A 107 1.61 -13.18 -3.15
C PHE A 107 2.93 -12.72 -2.55
N ALA A 108 3.01 -12.48 -1.24
CA ALA A 108 4.23 -11.93 -0.65
C ALA A 108 5.36 -12.95 -0.64
N GLU A 109 6.57 -12.45 -0.86
CA GLU A 109 7.76 -13.31 -0.89
C GLU A 109 8.40 -13.46 0.50
N SER A 110 8.34 -12.39 1.31
CA SER A 110 8.94 -12.35 2.64
C SER A 110 8.33 -11.22 3.45
N ILE A 111 8.75 -11.05 4.69
CA ILE A 111 8.30 -9.94 5.53
C ILE A 111 8.75 -8.59 4.95
N GLU A 112 9.92 -8.54 4.30
CA GLU A 112 10.43 -7.33 3.66
C GLU A 112 9.76 -7.08 2.31
N ALA A 113 9.56 -8.13 1.53
CA ALA A 113 8.93 -8.08 0.21
C ALA A 113 7.50 -8.60 0.33
N ASN A 114 6.65 -7.83 1.04
CA ASN A 114 5.30 -8.29 1.40
C ASN A 114 4.19 -7.69 0.56
N SER A 115 4.51 -7.26 -0.63
CA SER A 115 3.62 -6.92 -1.77
C SER A 115 2.84 -5.63 -1.63
N VAL A 116 2.34 -5.26 -0.45
CA VAL A 116 1.43 -4.12 -0.30
C VAL A 116 1.69 -3.35 0.99
N HIS A 117 1.35 -2.06 0.94
CA HIS A 117 1.29 -1.17 2.09
C HIS A 117 -0.11 -0.61 2.22
N GLY A 118 -0.57 -0.41 3.42
CA GLY A 118 -1.83 0.27 3.71
C GLY A 118 -1.68 1.15 4.95
N SER A 119 -2.41 2.26 4.98
CA SER A 119 -2.42 3.15 6.14
C SER A 119 -2.98 2.42 7.36
N ASP A 120 -2.49 2.79 8.54
CA ASP A 120 -2.89 2.15 9.81
C ASP A 120 -3.85 2.99 10.64
N SER A 121 -4.10 4.24 10.24
CA SER A 121 -5.03 5.14 10.96
C SER A 121 -5.58 6.20 10.01
N PRO A 122 -6.72 6.84 10.36
CA PRO A 122 -7.23 7.96 9.57
C PRO A 122 -6.24 9.11 9.46
N GLU A 123 -5.49 9.39 10.51
CA GLU A 123 -4.50 10.46 10.52
C GLU A 123 -3.36 10.17 9.54
N ASN A 124 -2.84 8.97 9.59
CA ASN A 124 -1.77 8.56 8.68
C ASN A 124 -2.27 8.44 7.24
N ALA A 125 -3.50 7.98 7.04
CA ALA A 125 -4.09 7.93 5.71
C ALA A 125 -4.15 9.33 5.07
N ALA A 126 -4.58 10.34 5.82
CA ALA A 126 -4.65 11.71 5.31
C ALA A 126 -3.28 12.23 4.89
N ILE A 127 -2.26 11.99 5.71
CA ILE A 127 -0.87 12.42 5.43
C ILE A 127 -0.33 11.69 4.19
N GLU A 128 -0.51 10.39 4.14
CA GLU A 128 0.03 9.56 3.07
C GLU A 128 -0.63 9.86 1.72
N ILE A 129 -1.94 10.03 1.72
CA ILE A 129 -2.69 10.41 0.51
C ILE A 129 -2.20 11.77 0.00
N ALA A 130 -2.11 12.77 0.88
CA ALA A 130 -1.71 14.12 0.49
C ALA A 130 -0.27 14.18 -0.03
N TYR A 131 0.56 13.22 0.35
CA TYR A 131 1.94 13.19 -0.14
C TYR A 131 2.00 12.90 -1.65
N PHE A 132 1.10 12.07 -2.15
CA PHE A 132 1.13 11.63 -3.56
C PHE A 132 0.03 12.22 -4.42
N PHE A 133 -1.09 12.65 -3.85
CA PHE A 133 -2.26 13.08 -4.63
C PHE A 133 -2.78 14.42 -4.17
N ALA A 134 -3.08 15.30 -5.15
CA ALA A 134 -3.87 16.50 -4.91
C ALA A 134 -5.35 16.11 -4.76
N GLY A 135 -6.12 16.93 -4.03
CA GLY A 135 -7.52 16.61 -3.79
C GLY A 135 -8.33 16.42 -5.07
N PHE A 136 -8.06 17.21 -6.10
CA PHE A 136 -8.80 17.12 -7.37
C PHE A 136 -8.44 15.87 -8.19
N GLU A 137 -7.38 15.15 -7.81
CA GLU A 137 -6.99 13.90 -8.47
C GLU A 137 -7.73 12.69 -7.92
N ILE A 138 -8.49 12.85 -6.84
CA ILE A 138 -9.21 11.77 -6.18
C ILE A 138 -10.67 11.88 -6.61
N VAL A 139 -11.11 10.95 -7.44
CA VAL A 139 -12.44 10.99 -8.07
C VAL A 139 -13.08 9.61 -8.02
N GLY A 140 -14.37 9.59 -7.76
CA GLY A 140 -15.06 8.34 -7.75
C GLY A 140 -16.26 8.25 -6.92
#